data_a969b09d57388c24cf467913027681f5
#
_entry.id   a969b09d57388c24cf467913027681f5
#
_cell.length_a   1.000
_cell.length_b   1.000
_cell.length_c   1.000
_cell.angle_alpha   90.00
_cell.angle_beta   90.00
_cell.angle_gamma   90.00
#
_symmetry.space_group_name_H-M   'P 1'
#
loop_
_entity.id
_entity.type
_entity.pdbx_description
1 polymer ?
#
loop_
_entity_poly.entity_id
_entity_poly.type
_entity_poly.pdbx_seq_one_letter_code
_entity_poly.pdbx_strand_id
1 'polypeptide(L)'
;MTTAHTGNYRPGRSAAIRYLVLHYTAGRNDSAQSNLRYFEQNVVKASAHYFVDDLGWMQSVDDGDTAWSVGTAGIYVQKHPECRNENSISI
;
A
#
# COMPACT_ATOMS: atom_id res chain seq x y z
N MET A 1 -9.86 7.55 6.57
CA MET A 1 -8.89 8.65 6.48
C MET A 1 -7.48 8.12 6.36
N THR A 2 -6.69 8.64 5.45
CA THR A 2 -5.32 8.18 5.24
C THR A 2 -4.42 8.65 6.35
N THR A 3 -3.65 7.72 6.96
CA THR A 3 -2.67 8.02 8.01
C THR A 3 -1.23 8.01 7.50
N ALA A 4 -0.97 7.40 6.34
CA ALA A 4 0.37 7.38 5.75
C ALA A 4 0.88 8.82 5.51
N HIS A 5 2.20 8.99 5.59
CA HIS A 5 2.82 10.29 5.30
C HIS A 5 2.48 10.73 3.87
N THR A 6 2.23 12.02 3.68
CA THR A 6 1.83 12.56 2.36
C THR A 6 2.84 12.29 1.25
N GLY A 7 4.09 12.00 1.58
CA GLY A 7 5.11 11.61 0.63
C GLY A 7 5.05 10.14 0.19
N ASN A 8 4.11 9.35 0.72
CA ASN A 8 4.03 7.91 0.46
C ASN A 8 2.82 7.49 -0.36
N TYR A 9 1.91 8.40 -0.67
CA TYR A 9 0.71 8.08 -1.43
C TYR A 9 0.26 9.30 -2.24
N ARG A 10 -0.66 9.06 -3.17
CA ARG A 10 -1.29 10.13 -3.96
C ARG A 10 -2.74 10.29 -3.52
N PRO A 11 -3.19 11.50 -3.17
CA PRO A 11 -4.61 11.75 -2.87
C PRO A 11 -5.49 11.48 -4.09
N GLY A 12 -6.63 10.84 -3.87
CA GLY A 12 -7.60 10.54 -4.91
C GLY A 12 -7.19 9.37 -5.80
N ARG A 13 -8.02 9.11 -6.81
CA ARG A 13 -7.79 8.06 -7.80
C ARG A 13 -8.06 8.59 -9.19
N SER A 14 -7.23 8.17 -10.14
CA SER A 14 -7.43 8.47 -11.56
C SER A 14 -8.17 7.36 -12.31
N ALA A 15 -8.43 6.22 -11.67
CA ALA A 15 -9.10 5.08 -12.26
C ALA A 15 -9.96 4.35 -11.24
N ALA A 16 -10.97 3.61 -11.71
CA ALA A 16 -11.78 2.76 -10.84
C ALA A 16 -10.96 1.59 -10.30
N ILE A 17 -11.29 1.13 -9.09
CA ILE A 17 -10.65 -0.05 -8.49
C ILE A 17 -11.08 -1.28 -9.27
N ARG A 18 -10.11 -2.04 -9.78
CA ARG A 18 -10.35 -3.28 -10.54
C ARG A 18 -9.61 -4.47 -9.99
N TYR A 19 -8.60 -4.27 -9.13
CA TYR A 19 -7.70 -5.32 -8.66
C TYR A 19 -7.49 -5.23 -7.16
N LEU A 20 -7.35 -6.40 -6.53
CA LEU A 20 -6.83 -6.52 -5.18
C LEU A 20 -5.44 -7.11 -5.27
N VAL A 21 -4.47 -6.50 -4.61
CA VAL A 21 -3.08 -6.95 -4.63
C VAL A 21 -2.70 -7.40 -3.23
N LEU A 22 -2.34 -8.66 -3.09
CA LEU A 22 -1.87 -9.20 -1.82
C LEU A 22 -0.34 -9.20 -1.83
N HIS A 23 0.24 -8.62 -0.78
CA HIS A 23 1.68 -8.56 -0.60
C HIS A 23 2.09 -9.42 0.57
N TYR A 24 3.27 -10.01 0.46
CA TYR A 24 3.90 -10.74 1.55
C TYR A 24 5.05 -9.90 2.11
N THR A 25 5.04 -9.70 3.43
CA THR A 25 6.16 -9.06 4.11
C THR A 25 7.05 -10.15 4.70
N ALA A 26 8.35 -10.06 4.47
CA ALA A 26 9.32 -11.05 4.96
C ALA A 26 9.84 -10.71 6.36
N GLY A 27 9.33 -9.67 7.00
CA GLY A 27 9.78 -9.25 8.32
C GLY A 27 9.32 -10.19 9.42
N ARG A 28 10.17 -10.37 10.42
CA ARG A 28 9.81 -11.09 11.63
C ARG A 28 9.12 -10.15 12.60
N ASN A 29 8.10 -10.64 13.27
CA ASN A 29 7.36 -9.87 14.28
C ASN A 29 6.74 -8.59 13.72
N ASP A 30 6.50 -8.54 12.42
CA ASP A 30 5.80 -7.41 11.81
C ASP A 30 4.34 -7.43 12.28
N SER A 31 3.93 -6.33 12.90
CA SER A 31 2.53 -6.11 13.22
C SER A 31 1.94 -5.07 12.26
N ALA A 32 0.62 -5.12 12.09
CA ALA A 32 -0.07 -4.10 11.30
C ALA A 32 0.18 -2.71 11.87
N GLN A 33 0.20 -2.59 13.19
CA GLN A 33 0.43 -1.31 13.88
C GLN A 33 1.83 -0.77 13.62
N SER A 34 2.88 -1.61 13.68
CA SER A 34 4.23 -1.15 13.45
C SER A 34 4.45 -0.72 12.01
N ASN A 35 3.86 -1.43 11.05
CA ASN A 35 3.88 -1.03 9.65
C ASN A 35 3.14 0.29 9.43
N LEU A 36 1.97 0.44 10.03
CA LEU A 36 1.20 1.68 9.94
C LEU A 36 2.03 2.88 10.40
N ARG A 37 2.69 2.76 11.56
CA ARG A 37 3.54 3.82 12.10
C ARG A 37 4.73 4.11 11.21
N TYR A 38 5.35 3.09 10.65
CA TYR A 38 6.50 3.27 9.77
C TYR A 38 6.15 4.15 8.57
N PHE A 39 5.04 3.85 7.90
CA PHE A 39 4.61 4.62 6.74
C PHE A 39 3.99 5.98 7.10
N GLU A 40 3.56 6.16 8.35
CA GLU A 40 3.09 7.45 8.85
C GLU A 40 4.25 8.41 9.14
N GLN A 41 5.36 7.89 9.67
CA GLN A 41 6.47 8.68 10.18
C GLN A 41 7.64 8.84 9.21
N ASN A 42 7.72 8.03 8.17
CA ASN A 42 8.85 8.02 7.24
C ASN A 42 8.40 8.22 5.81
N VAL A 43 9.13 9.03 5.04
CA VAL A 43 8.88 9.20 3.62
C VAL A 43 9.72 8.17 2.87
N VAL A 44 9.05 7.14 2.35
CA VAL A 44 9.73 6.04 1.63
C VAL A 44 9.20 5.87 0.20
N LYS A 45 8.24 6.70 -0.21
CA LYS A 45 7.61 6.69 -1.55
C LYS A 45 6.99 5.34 -1.89
N ALA A 46 6.41 4.70 -0.87
CA ALA A 46 5.70 3.44 -1.00
C ALA A 46 4.61 3.40 0.07
N SER A 47 3.53 2.69 -0.20
CA SER A 47 2.46 2.52 0.79
C SER A 47 1.54 1.36 0.38
N ALA A 48 0.68 0.94 1.32
CA ALA A 48 -0.38 -0.02 1.09
C ALA A 48 -1.67 0.52 1.72
N HIS A 49 -2.82 0.06 1.24
CA HIS A 49 -4.10 0.49 1.82
C HIS A 49 -4.31 -0.14 3.19
N TYR A 50 -3.98 -1.43 3.33
CA TYR A 50 -4.23 -2.18 4.56
C TYR A 50 -2.99 -2.97 4.97
N PHE A 51 -2.80 -3.08 6.28
CA PHE A 51 -1.84 -4.01 6.90
C PHE A 51 -2.62 -5.03 7.71
N VAL A 52 -2.26 -6.31 7.58
CA VAL A 52 -2.95 -7.43 8.23
C VAL A 52 -1.95 -8.25 9.02
N ASP A 53 -2.32 -8.63 10.24
CA ASP A 53 -1.56 -9.55 11.08
C ASP A 53 -2.50 -10.53 11.78
N ASP A 54 -1.98 -11.33 12.70
CA ASP A 54 -2.78 -12.33 13.42
C ASP A 54 -3.87 -11.73 14.31
N LEU A 55 -3.76 -10.46 14.66
CA LEU A 55 -4.70 -9.78 15.53
C LEU A 55 -5.80 -9.05 14.76
N GLY A 56 -5.65 -8.88 13.45
CA GLY A 56 -6.63 -8.18 12.63
C GLY A 56 -5.98 -7.35 11.54
N TRP A 57 -6.61 -6.22 11.24
CA TRP A 57 -6.15 -5.35 10.15
C TRP A 57 -6.20 -3.88 10.57
N MET A 58 -5.37 -3.07 9.90
CA MET A 58 -5.38 -1.61 10.06
C MET A 58 -5.27 -0.95 8.70
N GLN A 59 -6.03 0.13 8.49
CA GLN A 59 -6.01 0.89 7.25
C GLN A 59 -4.97 2.01 7.34
N SER A 60 -4.06 2.07 6.37
CA SER A 60 -3.03 3.10 6.27
C SER A 60 -3.38 4.15 5.22
N VAL A 61 -3.85 3.72 4.05
CA VAL A 61 -4.27 4.60 2.97
C VAL A 61 -5.76 4.36 2.72
N ASP A 62 -6.53 5.44 2.63
CA ASP A 62 -7.96 5.38 2.34
C ASP A 62 -8.19 4.74 0.97
N ASP A 63 -9.30 4.00 0.82
CA ASP A 63 -9.63 3.35 -0.45
C ASP A 63 -9.80 4.35 -1.60
N GLY A 64 -10.18 5.58 -1.29
CA GLY A 64 -10.31 6.68 -2.25
C GLY A 64 -8.98 7.32 -2.65
N ASP A 65 -7.87 6.94 -2.03
CA ASP A 65 -6.53 7.43 -2.33
C ASP A 65 -5.71 6.33 -3.03
N THR A 66 -4.61 6.73 -3.67
CA THR A 66 -3.76 5.81 -4.42
C THR A 66 -2.55 5.43 -3.58
N ALA A 67 -2.44 4.16 -3.20
CA ALA A 67 -1.25 3.64 -2.54
C ALA A 67 -0.19 3.28 -3.59
N TRP A 68 1.08 3.46 -3.24
CA TRP A 68 2.20 3.16 -4.13
C TRP A 68 2.81 1.81 -3.76
N SER A 69 2.28 0.73 -4.31
CA SER A 69 2.65 -0.63 -3.92
C SER A 69 2.98 -1.57 -5.08
N VAL A 70 2.56 -1.25 -6.31
CA VAL A 70 2.74 -2.13 -7.48
C VAL A 70 3.63 -1.49 -8.53
N GLY A 71 4.70 -0.82 -8.10
CA GLY A 71 5.68 -0.22 -8.99
C GLY A 71 6.53 -1.27 -9.71
N THR A 72 7.09 -0.87 -10.86
CA THR A 72 7.94 -1.74 -11.68
C THR A 72 9.36 -1.20 -11.80
N ALA A 73 9.78 -0.33 -10.89
CA ALA A 73 11.11 0.28 -10.92
C ALA A 73 12.19 -0.72 -10.49
N GLY A 74 13.38 -0.54 -11.04
CA GLY A 74 14.54 -1.33 -10.66
C GLY A 74 14.46 -2.77 -11.16
N ILE A 75 14.76 -3.72 -10.27
CA ILE A 75 14.77 -5.15 -10.58
C ILE A 75 13.38 -5.80 -10.54
N TYR A 76 12.36 -5.06 -10.15
CA TYR A 76 11.01 -5.61 -10.02
C TYR A 76 10.30 -5.61 -11.37
N VAL A 77 9.58 -6.69 -11.64
CA VAL A 77 8.80 -6.85 -12.86
C VAL A 77 7.32 -6.88 -12.48
N GLN A 78 6.52 -6.13 -13.21
CA GLN A 78 5.09 -6.10 -13.00
C GLN A 78 4.48 -7.48 -13.26
N LYS A 79 3.76 -8.03 -12.28
CA LYS A 79 3.18 -9.37 -12.38
C LYS A 79 1.94 -9.41 -13.25
N HIS A 80 1.21 -8.31 -13.35
CA HIS A 80 0.01 -8.22 -14.16
C HIS A 80 0.10 -6.96 -15.03
N PRO A 81 -0.07 -7.09 -16.36
CA PRO A 81 0.18 -5.98 -17.29
C PRO A 81 -0.78 -4.79 -17.11
N GLU A 82 -1.95 -5.01 -16.54
CA GLU A 82 -2.96 -3.97 -16.39
C GLU A 82 -3.13 -3.48 -14.95
N CYS A 83 -2.56 -4.17 -13.96
CA CYS A 83 -2.67 -3.79 -12.56
C CYS A 83 -1.68 -2.68 -12.24
N ARG A 84 -2.18 -1.57 -11.70
CA ARG A 84 -1.39 -0.39 -11.37
C ARG A 84 -1.83 0.17 -10.02
N ASN A 85 -1.05 1.08 -9.48
CA ASN A 85 -1.41 1.77 -8.23
C ASN A 85 -2.78 2.44 -8.34
N GLU A 86 -3.08 3.05 -9.47
CA GLU A 86 -4.31 3.82 -9.67
C GLU A 86 -5.57 2.97 -9.69
N ASN A 87 -5.49 1.68 -10.01
CA ASN A 87 -6.66 0.81 -10.16
C ASN A 87 -6.67 -0.39 -9.22
N SER A 88 -5.92 -0.34 -8.12
CA SER A 88 -5.82 -1.46 -7.19
C SER A 88 -5.96 -1.04 -5.73
N ILE A 89 -6.33 -2.01 -4.90
CA ILE A 89 -6.26 -1.95 -3.45
C ILE A 89 -5.16 -2.90 -3.01
N SER A 90 -4.25 -2.44 -2.17
CA SER A 90 -3.10 -3.20 -1.69
C SER A 90 -3.28 -3.63 -0.25
N ILE A 91 -3.07 -4.91 0.00
CA ILE A 91 -3.21 -5.50 1.33
C ILE A 91 -1.90 -6.17 1.73
#